data_7b0c6d20edf88e506318d35458b00bbb
#
_entry.id   7b0c6d20edf88e506318d35458b00bbb
#
_cell.length_a   1.000
_cell.length_b   1.000
_cell.length_c   1.000
_cell.angle_alpha   90.00
_cell.angle_beta   90.00
_cell.angle_gamma   90.00
#
_symmetry.space_group_name_H-M   'P 1'
#
loop_
_entity.id
_entity.type
_entity.pdbx_description
1 polymer ?
#
loop_
_entity_poly.entity_id
_entity_poly.type
_entity_poly.pdbx_seq_one_letter_code
_entity_poly.pdbx_strand_id
1 'polypeptide(L)' 'MAASYKKLWKLLIDKDMKKRDLEDKAGVSHYTINKLNKGDNVNLDTLEKICKALDCTMDDIVEFTE' A
#
# COMPACT_ATOMS: atom_id res chain seq x y z
N MET A 1 8.13 15.10 8.92
CA MET A 1 8.04 14.30 7.69
C MET A 1 7.24 13.04 7.99
N ALA A 2 6.28 12.72 7.16
CA ALA A 2 5.44 11.55 7.33
C ALA A 2 5.22 10.85 5.99
N ALA A 3 5.03 9.54 6.04
CA ALA A 3 4.72 8.79 4.84
C ALA A 3 3.21 8.84 4.59
N SER A 4 2.84 9.03 3.34
CA SER A 4 1.45 9.01 2.91
C SER A 4 1.26 7.89 1.88
N TYR A 5 0.18 7.15 2.04
CA TYR A 5 -0.15 6.03 1.14
C TYR A 5 -1.37 6.33 0.29
N LYS A 6 -1.69 7.61 0.12
CA LYS A 6 -2.83 8.01 -0.71
C LYS A 6 -2.66 7.56 -2.16
N LYS A 7 -1.43 7.55 -2.65
CA LYS A 7 -1.13 7.07 -3.99
C LYS A 7 -1.51 5.59 -4.15
N LEU A 8 -1.28 4.79 -3.10
CA LEU A 8 -1.64 3.38 -3.10
C LEU A 8 -3.15 3.21 -3.29
N TRP A 9 -3.94 3.99 -2.55
CA TRP A 9 -5.39 3.91 -2.65
C TRP A 9 -5.89 4.33 -4.02
N LYS A 10 -5.29 5.36 -4.59
CA LYS A 10 -5.61 5.79 -5.95
C LYS A 10 -5.27 4.72 -6.98
N LEU A 11 -4.13 4.05 -6.80
CA LEU A 11 -3.71 2.98 -7.68
C LEU A 11 -4.69 1.80 -7.63
N LEU A 12 -5.18 1.47 -6.44
CA LEU A 12 -6.20 0.42 -6.30
C LEU A 12 -7.47 0.78 -7.06
N ILE A 13 -7.90 2.03 -6.97
CA ILE A 13 -9.08 2.51 -7.68
C ILE A 13 -8.87 2.37 -9.19
N ASP A 14 -7.70 2.78 -9.67
CA ASP A 14 -7.34 2.68 -11.08
C ASP A 14 -7.34 1.24 -11.59
N LYS A 15 -6.99 0.30 -10.71
CA LYS A 15 -6.96 -1.14 -11.03
C LYS A 15 -8.30 -1.83 -10.73
N ASP A 16 -9.28 -1.07 -10.29
CA ASP A 16 -10.60 -1.60 -9.92
C ASP A 16 -10.49 -2.67 -8.84
N MET A 17 -9.64 -2.40 -7.84
CA MET A 17 -9.39 -3.30 -6.71
C MET A 17 -9.83 -2.69 -5.40
N LYS A 18 -10.25 -3.54 -4.49
CA LYS A 18 -10.58 -3.15 -3.11
C LYS A 18 -9.40 -3.49 -2.21
N LYS A 19 -9.39 -2.92 -0.99
CA LYS A 19 -8.33 -3.21 -0.01
C LYS A 19 -8.26 -4.69 0.30
N ARG A 20 -9.39 -5.38 0.35
CA ARG A 20 -9.44 -6.83 0.59
C ARG A 20 -8.74 -7.58 -0.54
N ASP A 21 -8.92 -7.14 -1.78
CA ASP A 21 -8.25 -7.76 -2.92
C ASP A 21 -6.74 -7.61 -2.80
N LEU A 22 -6.28 -6.47 -2.30
CA LEU A 22 -4.87 -6.24 -2.06
C LEU A 22 -4.33 -7.18 -0.98
N GLU A 23 -5.09 -7.39 0.10
CA GLU A 23 -4.70 -8.32 1.17
C GLU A 23 -4.44 -9.70 0.60
N ASP A 24 -5.36 -10.18 -0.22
CA ASP A 24 -5.25 -11.51 -0.82
C ASP A 24 -4.09 -11.59 -1.80
N LYS A 25 -3.97 -10.60 -2.64
CA LYS A 25 -2.98 -10.61 -3.71
C LYS A 25 -1.56 -10.43 -3.20
N ALA A 26 -1.38 -9.55 -2.23
CA ALA A 26 -0.07 -9.27 -1.66
C ALA A 26 0.28 -10.22 -0.50
N GLY A 27 -0.69 -10.94 0.02
CA GLY A 27 -0.47 -11.81 1.16
C GLY A 27 -0.19 -11.06 2.45
N VAL A 28 -0.82 -9.89 2.63
CA VAL A 28 -0.66 -9.08 3.84
C VAL A 28 -1.92 -9.16 4.68
N SER A 29 -1.78 -8.91 5.98
CA SER A 29 -2.91 -9.01 6.90
C SER A 29 -3.78 -7.75 6.86
N HIS A 30 -5.00 -7.90 7.33
CA HIS A 30 -5.92 -6.78 7.50
C HIS A 30 -5.32 -5.72 8.44
N TYR A 31 -4.61 -6.16 9.47
CA TYR A 31 -3.91 -5.29 10.39
C TYR A 31 -2.92 -4.38 9.66
N THR A 32 -2.17 -4.95 8.72
CA THR A 32 -1.20 -4.21 7.91
C THR A 32 -1.90 -3.16 7.04
N ILE A 33 -3.02 -3.52 6.45
CA ILE A 33 -3.80 -2.59 5.63
C ILE A 33 -4.31 -1.42 6.48
N ASN A 34 -4.75 -1.70 7.72
CA ASN A 34 -5.18 -0.66 8.64
C ASN A 34 -4.04 0.29 9.00
N LYS A 35 -2.82 -0.24 9.19
CA LYS A 35 -1.65 0.60 9.45
C LYS A 35 -1.37 1.52 8.29
N LEU A 36 -1.44 1.01 7.07
CA LEU A 36 -1.26 1.81 5.87
C LEU A 36 -2.32 2.91 5.77
N ASN A 37 -3.55 2.58 6.11
CA ASN A 37 -4.66 3.54 6.06
C ASN A 37 -4.48 4.68 7.05
N LYS A 38 -3.84 4.40 8.20
CA LYS A 38 -3.56 5.41 9.22
C LYS A 38 -2.29 6.19 8.95
N GLY A 39 -1.46 5.74 8.00
CA GLY A 39 -0.16 6.34 7.74
C GLY A 39 0.90 5.90 8.73
N ASP A 40 0.68 4.80 9.43
CA ASP A 40 1.66 4.22 10.36
C ASP A 40 2.81 3.58 9.59
N ASN A 41 3.94 3.44 10.28
CA ASN A 41 5.11 2.80 9.69
C ASN A 41 4.87 1.31 9.47
N VAL A 42 5.31 0.82 8.32
CA VAL A 42 5.27 -0.61 7.99
C VAL A 42 6.63 -1.04 7.50
N ASN A 43 6.89 -2.34 7.53
CA ASN A 43 8.16 -2.91 7.08
C ASN A 43 8.34 -2.74 5.58
N LEU A 44 9.59 -2.58 5.17
CA LEU A 44 9.93 -2.50 3.76
C LEU A 44 9.51 -3.78 3.02
N ASP A 45 9.63 -4.94 3.69
CA ASP A 45 9.19 -6.22 3.12
C ASP A 45 7.71 -6.19 2.75
N THR A 46 6.89 -5.58 3.60
CA THR A 46 5.46 -5.41 3.34
C THR A 46 5.22 -4.58 2.09
N LEU A 47 5.94 -3.48 1.98
CA LEU A 47 5.82 -2.59 0.82
C LEU A 47 6.29 -3.30 -0.45
N GLU A 48 7.33 -4.11 -0.35
CA GLU A 48 7.82 -4.91 -1.47
C GLU A 48 6.76 -5.88 -1.96
N LYS A 49 6.09 -6.57 -1.05
CA LYS A 49 5.01 -7.49 -1.39
C LYS A 49 3.88 -6.78 -2.14
N ILE A 50 3.53 -5.59 -1.66
CA ILE A 50 2.49 -4.79 -2.29
C ILE A 50 2.91 -4.36 -3.70
N CYS A 51 4.15 -3.90 -3.85
CA CYS A 51 4.66 -3.49 -5.15
C CYS A 51 4.66 -4.66 -6.15
N LYS A 52 5.07 -5.84 -5.71
CA LYS A 52 5.06 -7.02 -6.57
C LYS A 52 3.64 -7.42 -6.95
N ALA A 53 2.72 -7.35 -6.00
CA ALA A 53 1.32 -7.71 -6.24
C ALA A 53 0.67 -6.79 -7.25
N LEU A 54 1.03 -5.51 -7.24
CA LEU A 54 0.43 -4.50 -8.10
C LEU A 54 1.29 -4.19 -9.34
N ASP A 55 2.44 -4.84 -9.44
CA ASP A 55 3.40 -4.63 -10.54
C ASP A 55 3.75 -3.15 -10.68
N CYS A 56 4.17 -2.55 -9.56
CA CYS A 56 4.49 -1.12 -9.50
C CYS A 56 5.76 -0.89 -8.67
N THR A 57 6.18 0.35 -8.59
CA THR A 57 7.34 0.76 -7.81
C THR A 57 6.91 1.42 -6.51
N MET A 58 7.88 1.65 -5.61
CA MET A 58 7.62 2.35 -4.35
C MET A 58 7.06 3.76 -4.59
N ASP A 59 7.54 4.45 -5.61
CA ASP A 59 7.08 5.79 -5.94
C ASP A 59 5.60 5.83 -6.28
N ASP A 60 5.07 4.70 -6.74
CA ASP A 60 3.65 4.61 -7.12
C ASP A 60 2.73 4.48 -5.93
N ILE A 61 3.25 4.11 -4.75
CA ILE A 61 2.41 3.83 -3.59
C ILE A 61 2.72 4.67 -2.37
N VAL A 62 3.89 5.29 -2.30
CA VAL A 62 4.29 6.05 -1.11
C VAL A 62 4.76 7.46 -1.48
N GLU A 63 4.44 8.42 -0.63
CA GLU A 63 4.87 9.79 -0.77
C GLU A 63 5.24 10.32 0.61
N PHE A 64 6.33 11.06 0.70
CA PHE A 64 6.70 11.69 1.96
C PHE A 64 6.18 13.12 1.99
N THR A 65 5.48 13.46 3.06
CA THR A 65 4.91 14.78 3.25
C THR A 65 5.52 15.42 4.50
N GLU A 66 5.54 16.71 4.54
CA GLU A 66 6.01 17.44 5.72
C GLU A 66 4.86 17.86 6.62
#